data_be9ec607d85afdb7acbf723cffc3cd88
#
_entry.id   be9ec607d85afdb7acbf723cffc3cd88
#
_cell.length_a   1.000
_cell.length_b   1.000
_cell.length_c   1.000
_cell.angle_alpha   90.00
_cell.angle_beta   90.00
_cell.angle_gamma   90.00
#
_symmetry.space_group_name_H-M   'P 1'
#
loop_
_entity.id
_entity.type
_entity.pdbx_description
1 polymer ?
#
loop_
_entity_poly.entity_id
_entity_poly.type
_entity_poly.pdbx_seq_one_letter_code
_entity_poly.pdbx_strand_id
1 'polypeptide(L)'
;MKAKLIIILLWLPVTSLAQGFAGLGSGAEGFKLPETNPTFQFPSDDGSHPDFRIEWWYLTANLQGSDGQDYGLQWTLFRTALAPKDYDGWSSPQLWMGHAAVTTPDAHFVAERLARGGIGQAGVTADPFEAWIDEWIFSGPDSGAVLRAAGPNFAYDMSIYAIGPRVFHGTAGYSLKSAEGQASYYFSQP
;
A
#
# COMPACT_ATOMS: atom_id res chain seq x y z
N MET A 1 11.64 62.09 27.00
CA MET A 1 10.61 61.32 26.27
C MET A 1 11.19 59.96 25.80
N LYS A 2 10.74 58.85 26.38
CA LYS A 2 11.24 57.49 25.99
C LYS A 2 10.26 56.90 24.95
N ALA A 3 10.71 56.79 23.72
CA ALA A 3 9.93 56.13 22.65
C ALA A 3 9.88 54.63 22.92
N LYS A 4 8.68 54.07 23.05
CA LYS A 4 8.46 52.62 23.12
C LYS A 4 8.34 52.07 21.69
N LEU A 5 9.30 51.24 21.27
CA LEU A 5 9.24 50.52 20.01
C LEU A 5 8.28 49.35 20.19
N ILE A 6 7.16 49.36 19.47
CA ILE A 6 6.21 48.26 19.43
C ILE A 6 6.59 47.42 18.20
N ILE A 7 7.12 46.22 18.43
CA ILE A 7 7.38 45.22 17.38
C ILE A 7 6.08 44.46 17.17
N ILE A 8 5.40 44.69 16.03
CA ILE A 8 4.25 43.89 15.59
C ILE A 8 4.79 42.67 14.87
N LEU A 9 4.71 41.50 15.52
CA LEU A 9 5.02 40.22 14.90
C LEU A 9 3.83 39.85 14.01
N LEU A 10 3.98 40.03 12.69
CA LEU A 10 3.03 39.52 11.69
C LEU A 10 3.13 37.99 11.62
N TRP A 11 2.18 37.32 12.24
CA TRP A 11 1.96 35.91 12.03
C TRP A 11 1.34 35.70 10.63
N LEU A 12 2.16 35.32 9.65
CA LEU A 12 1.67 34.82 8.39
C LEU A 12 1.17 33.39 8.62
N PRO A 13 -0.08 33.06 8.25
CA PRO A 13 -0.53 31.67 8.30
C PRO A 13 0.28 30.87 7.28
N VAL A 14 1.12 29.97 7.76
CA VAL A 14 1.71 28.93 6.91
C VAL A 14 0.58 27.97 6.59
N THR A 15 0.03 28.05 5.38
CA THR A 15 -0.87 27.02 4.88
C THR A 15 -0.08 25.72 4.75
N SER A 16 -0.22 24.86 5.74
CA SER A 16 0.21 23.46 5.65
C SER A 16 -0.65 22.81 4.57
N LEU A 17 -0.11 22.65 3.37
CA LEU A 17 -0.68 21.74 2.39
C LEU A 17 -0.45 20.34 2.93
N ALA A 18 -1.48 19.75 3.53
CA ALA A 18 -1.50 18.34 3.84
C ALA A 18 -1.39 17.60 2.51
N GLN A 19 -0.19 17.11 2.18
CA GLN A 19 -0.01 16.21 1.06
C GLN A 19 -0.86 14.98 1.35
N GLY A 20 -1.76 14.65 0.44
CA GLY A 20 -2.62 13.47 0.56
C GLY A 20 -1.80 12.22 0.79
N PHE A 21 -2.44 11.23 1.41
CA PHE A 21 -1.87 9.93 1.78
C PHE A 21 -0.98 9.35 0.66
N ALA A 22 0.21 8.93 1.01
CA ALA A 22 1.22 8.31 0.14
C ALA A 22 1.68 9.15 -1.07
N GLY A 23 1.47 10.48 -1.06
CA GLY A 23 1.89 11.34 -2.17
C GLY A 23 1.17 11.05 -3.49
N LEU A 24 -0.03 10.49 -3.43
CA LEU A 24 -0.90 10.25 -4.57
C LEU A 24 -1.28 11.58 -5.25
N GLY A 25 -0.51 12.16 -6.03
CA GLY A 25 -0.83 13.42 -6.71
C GLY A 25 0.31 14.40 -6.84
N SER A 26 1.46 14.14 -6.24
CA SER A 26 2.63 14.99 -6.41
C SER A 26 3.76 14.24 -7.09
N GLY A 27 4.37 14.86 -8.13
CA GLY A 27 5.62 14.39 -8.72
C GLY A 27 5.51 13.09 -9.53
N ALA A 28 4.45 12.93 -10.33
CA ALA A 28 4.30 11.80 -11.26
C ALA A 28 5.06 12.01 -12.59
N GLU A 29 5.87 13.05 -12.70
CA GLU A 29 6.62 13.33 -13.91
C GLU A 29 7.54 12.18 -14.29
N GLY A 30 7.42 11.71 -15.52
CA GLY A 30 8.19 10.58 -16.06
C GLY A 30 7.62 9.20 -15.74
N PHE A 31 6.63 9.08 -14.86
CA PHE A 31 5.95 7.81 -14.57
C PHE A 31 4.74 7.59 -15.48
N LYS A 32 4.41 6.32 -15.70
CA LYS A 32 3.19 5.92 -16.37
C LYS A 32 1.97 6.35 -15.55
N LEU A 33 0.96 6.87 -16.24
CA LEU A 33 -0.32 7.22 -15.62
C LEU A 33 -1.38 6.20 -16.03
N PRO A 34 -2.35 5.89 -15.16
CA PRO A 34 -3.47 5.05 -15.51
C PRO A 34 -4.29 5.66 -16.65
N GLU A 35 -4.62 4.85 -17.65
CA GLU A 35 -5.46 5.20 -18.79
C GLU A 35 -6.87 4.64 -18.58
N THR A 36 -7.85 5.30 -19.18
CA THR A 36 -9.24 4.82 -19.19
C THR A 36 -9.34 3.52 -20.01
N ASN A 37 -10.24 2.62 -19.61
CA ASN A 37 -10.45 1.30 -20.25
C ASN A 37 -9.21 0.39 -20.21
N PRO A 38 -8.67 0.08 -19.03
CA PRO A 38 -7.54 -0.80 -18.90
C PRO A 38 -7.87 -2.23 -19.36
N THR A 39 -6.84 -2.93 -19.83
CA THR A 39 -6.91 -4.39 -20.05
C THR A 39 -5.98 -5.05 -19.05
N PHE A 40 -6.52 -5.93 -18.22
CA PHE A 40 -5.76 -6.68 -17.24
C PHE A 40 -5.38 -8.07 -17.77
N GLN A 41 -4.18 -8.50 -17.43
CA GLN A 41 -3.64 -9.82 -17.78
C GLN A 41 -3.14 -10.53 -16.51
N PHE A 42 -3.88 -11.53 -16.07
CA PHE A 42 -3.49 -12.32 -14.90
C PHE A 42 -2.74 -13.58 -15.32
N PRO A 43 -1.72 -14.01 -14.58
CA PRO A 43 -1.29 -13.47 -13.27
C PRO A 43 -0.37 -12.24 -13.33
N SER A 44 0.06 -11.75 -14.51
CA SER A 44 1.09 -10.71 -14.59
C SER A 44 0.73 -9.43 -13.83
N ASP A 45 -0.56 -9.03 -13.84
CA ASP A 45 -1.02 -7.83 -13.15
C ASP A 45 -1.25 -8.02 -11.64
N ASP A 46 -0.99 -9.21 -11.10
CA ASP A 46 -0.84 -9.41 -9.66
C ASP A 46 0.57 -9.01 -9.16
N GLY A 47 1.53 -8.87 -10.06
CA GLY A 47 2.92 -8.51 -9.79
C GLY A 47 3.16 -7.00 -9.65
N SER A 48 4.44 -6.62 -9.56
CA SER A 48 4.84 -5.22 -9.50
C SER A 48 5.04 -4.61 -10.88
N HIS A 49 4.68 -3.32 -11.02
CA HIS A 49 4.76 -2.53 -12.25
C HIS A 49 5.63 -1.29 -12.01
N PRO A 50 6.97 -1.39 -12.14
CA PRO A 50 7.91 -0.31 -11.80
C PRO A 50 7.69 1.00 -12.57
N ASP A 51 7.01 0.95 -13.72
CA ASP A 51 6.66 2.13 -14.53
C ASP A 51 5.67 3.06 -13.80
N PHE A 52 4.88 2.54 -12.86
CA PHE A 52 4.02 3.35 -12.03
C PHE A 52 4.76 3.81 -10.77
N ARG A 53 4.43 4.99 -10.31
CA ARG A 53 5.08 5.57 -9.14
C ARG A 53 4.74 4.87 -7.84
N ILE A 54 3.48 4.44 -7.65
CA ILE A 54 2.96 3.87 -6.41
C ILE A 54 2.11 2.67 -6.74
N GLU A 55 2.29 1.60 -5.95
CA GLU A 55 1.43 0.41 -5.97
C GLU A 55 1.22 -0.08 -4.55
N TRP A 56 0.18 -0.89 -4.36
CA TRP A 56 -0.09 -1.54 -3.08
C TRP A 56 -0.80 -2.87 -3.27
N TRP A 57 -0.46 -3.79 -2.42
CA TRP A 57 -1.12 -5.08 -2.23
C TRP A 57 -1.65 -5.11 -0.82
N TYR A 58 -2.89 -5.55 -0.61
CA TYR A 58 -3.45 -5.53 0.72
C TYR A 58 -4.44 -6.67 0.96
N LEU A 59 -4.62 -7.00 2.24
CA LEU A 59 -5.71 -7.83 2.73
C LEU A 59 -6.33 -7.14 3.94
N THR A 60 -7.67 -7.11 3.97
CA THR A 60 -8.44 -6.69 5.12
C THR A 60 -9.50 -7.73 5.39
N ALA A 61 -9.60 -8.21 6.63
CA ALA A 61 -10.56 -9.23 7.02
C ALA A 61 -11.29 -8.85 8.30
N ASN A 62 -12.59 -9.13 8.31
CA ASN A 62 -13.40 -9.22 9.53
C ASN A 62 -13.56 -10.70 9.86
N LEU A 63 -13.14 -11.09 11.05
CA LEU A 63 -13.06 -12.47 11.48
C LEU A 63 -13.92 -12.68 12.71
N GLN A 64 -14.48 -13.89 12.87
CA GLN A 64 -15.10 -14.32 14.10
C GLN A 64 -14.26 -15.40 14.75
N GLY A 65 -13.85 -15.18 15.98
CA GLY A 65 -13.10 -16.14 16.77
C GLY A 65 -13.99 -17.33 17.22
N SER A 66 -13.36 -18.43 17.57
CA SER A 66 -14.05 -19.59 18.16
C SER A 66 -14.70 -19.29 19.52
N ASP A 67 -14.31 -18.18 20.13
CA ASP A 67 -14.92 -17.61 21.34
C ASP A 67 -16.17 -16.76 21.04
N GLY A 68 -16.54 -16.60 19.74
CA GLY A 68 -17.66 -15.83 19.28
C GLY A 68 -17.43 -14.31 19.21
N GLN A 69 -16.19 -13.85 19.48
CA GLN A 69 -15.84 -12.44 19.40
C GLN A 69 -15.39 -12.06 18.00
N ASP A 70 -15.57 -10.78 17.65
CA ASP A 70 -15.17 -10.22 16.37
C ASP A 70 -13.72 -9.70 16.44
N TYR A 71 -12.97 -9.95 15.36
CA TYR A 71 -11.59 -9.51 15.17
C TYR A 71 -11.44 -8.85 13.81
N GLY A 72 -10.55 -7.88 13.74
CA GLY A 72 -10.12 -7.26 12.48
C GLY A 72 -8.68 -7.62 12.17
N LEU A 73 -8.37 -7.87 10.92
CA LEU A 73 -7.02 -8.09 10.45
C LEU A 73 -6.74 -7.21 9.25
N GLN A 74 -5.55 -6.63 9.19
CA GLN A 74 -5.06 -5.87 8.05
C GLN A 74 -3.60 -6.21 7.77
N TRP A 75 -3.30 -6.32 6.49
CA TRP A 75 -1.95 -6.37 5.94
C TRP A 75 -1.89 -5.52 4.68
N THR A 76 -0.84 -4.74 4.52
CA THR A 76 -0.64 -3.93 3.31
C THR A 76 0.84 -3.81 3.02
N LEU A 77 1.22 -4.02 1.78
CA LEU A 77 2.53 -3.74 1.23
C LEU A 77 2.42 -2.62 0.21
N PHE A 78 3.13 -1.54 0.44
CA PHE A 78 3.24 -0.41 -0.48
C PHE A 78 4.59 -0.43 -1.18
N ARG A 79 4.58 -0.08 -2.46
CA ARG A 79 5.77 0.26 -3.24
C ARG A 79 5.69 1.72 -3.68
N THR A 80 6.78 2.44 -3.50
CA THR A 80 6.94 3.81 -4.01
C THR A 80 8.25 3.91 -4.77
N ALA A 81 8.20 4.30 -6.04
CA ALA A 81 9.38 4.56 -6.84
C ALA A 81 9.81 6.03 -6.71
N LEU A 82 11.08 6.25 -6.39
CA LEU A 82 11.70 7.59 -6.30
C LEU A 82 12.11 8.14 -7.68
N ALA A 83 12.26 7.27 -8.67
CA ALA A 83 12.58 7.61 -10.06
C ALA A 83 11.86 6.66 -11.01
N PRO A 84 11.50 7.12 -12.23
CA PRO A 84 10.72 6.32 -13.19
C PRO A 84 11.50 5.20 -13.86
N LYS A 85 12.81 5.16 -13.69
CA LYS A 85 13.68 4.09 -14.20
C LYS A 85 14.15 3.23 -13.05
N ASP A 86 13.93 1.93 -13.17
CA ASP A 86 14.40 0.96 -12.19
C ASP A 86 15.85 0.54 -12.47
N TYR A 87 16.54 0.12 -11.42
CA TYR A 87 17.92 -0.37 -11.43
C TYR A 87 18.04 -1.51 -10.42
N ASP A 88 18.97 -2.42 -10.70
CA ASP A 88 19.22 -3.56 -9.82
C ASP A 88 20.05 -3.18 -8.58
N GLY A 89 19.94 -4.02 -7.56
CA GLY A 89 20.75 -3.94 -6.35
C GLY A 89 20.52 -2.66 -5.56
N TRP A 90 21.55 -2.17 -4.93
CA TRP A 90 21.49 -0.97 -4.08
C TRP A 90 21.16 0.32 -4.82
N SER A 91 21.20 0.31 -6.14
CA SER A 91 20.82 1.46 -6.97
C SER A 91 19.32 1.56 -7.24
N SER A 92 18.54 0.52 -6.89
CA SER A 92 17.09 0.52 -7.08
C SER A 92 16.44 1.72 -6.40
N PRO A 93 15.60 2.49 -7.12
CA PRO A 93 14.84 3.60 -6.54
C PRO A 93 13.58 3.16 -5.83
N GLN A 94 13.35 1.86 -5.69
CA GLN A 94 12.13 1.33 -5.09
C GLN A 94 12.23 1.38 -3.57
N LEU A 95 11.20 1.94 -2.93
CA LEU A 95 10.99 1.89 -1.48
C LEU A 95 9.74 1.07 -1.19
N TRP A 96 9.83 0.26 -0.16
CA TRP A 96 8.74 -0.61 0.29
C TRP A 96 8.37 -0.29 1.73
N MET A 97 7.08 -0.33 2.01
CA MET A 97 6.55 -0.12 3.36
C MET A 97 5.46 -1.15 3.61
N GLY A 98 5.60 -1.90 4.69
CA GLY A 98 4.61 -2.87 5.15
C GLY A 98 3.87 -2.35 6.38
N HIS A 99 2.55 -2.48 6.39
CA HIS A 99 1.71 -2.28 7.56
C HIS A 99 0.95 -3.56 7.88
N ALA A 100 0.96 -3.95 9.15
CA ALA A 100 0.14 -5.05 9.63
C ALA A 100 -0.57 -4.65 10.92
N ALA A 101 -1.82 -5.06 11.07
CA ALA A 101 -2.61 -4.75 12.26
C ALA A 101 -3.53 -5.90 12.63
N VAL A 102 -3.80 -6.01 13.93
CA VAL A 102 -4.85 -6.83 14.51
C VAL A 102 -5.71 -5.97 15.42
N THR A 103 -7.01 -6.03 15.24
CA THR A 103 -8.00 -5.40 16.11
C THR A 103 -8.73 -6.50 16.87
N THR A 104 -8.78 -6.37 18.17
CA THR A 104 -9.59 -7.19 19.08
C THR A 104 -10.72 -6.34 19.66
N PRO A 105 -11.68 -6.90 20.40
CA PRO A 105 -12.70 -6.08 21.09
C PRO A 105 -12.13 -4.99 21.99
N ASP A 106 -10.95 -5.23 22.58
CA ASP A 106 -10.38 -4.36 23.62
C ASP A 106 -9.16 -3.55 23.18
N ALA A 107 -8.53 -3.91 22.03
CA ALA A 107 -7.26 -3.33 21.63
C ALA A 107 -7.06 -3.30 20.10
N HIS A 108 -6.17 -2.41 19.66
CA HIS A 108 -5.67 -2.34 18.29
C HIS A 108 -4.15 -2.38 18.30
N PHE A 109 -3.58 -3.40 17.69
CA PHE A 109 -2.14 -3.62 17.60
C PHE A 109 -1.68 -3.34 16.17
N VAL A 110 -0.55 -2.64 16.04
CA VAL A 110 0.04 -2.28 14.75
C VAL A 110 1.52 -2.59 14.70
N ALA A 111 2.02 -2.87 13.52
CA ALA A 111 3.43 -2.97 13.22
C ALA A 111 3.73 -2.44 11.82
N GLU A 112 4.95 -1.93 11.63
CA GLU A 112 5.43 -1.38 10.38
C GLU A 112 6.76 -2.01 10.00
N ARG A 113 7.03 -2.07 8.68
CA ARG A 113 8.32 -2.44 8.09
C ARG A 113 8.66 -1.45 7.00
N LEU A 114 9.94 -1.13 6.88
CA LEU A 114 10.49 -0.31 5.80
C LEU A 114 11.63 -1.08 5.16
N ALA A 115 11.62 -1.15 3.85
CA ALA A 115 12.63 -1.87 3.11
C ALA A 115 13.04 -1.12 1.85
N ARG A 116 14.25 -1.41 1.40
CA ARG A 116 14.80 -0.94 0.14
C ARG A 116 14.60 -2.01 -0.93
N GLY A 117 14.25 -1.58 -2.15
CA GLY A 117 14.16 -2.48 -3.30
C GLY A 117 15.52 -2.94 -3.81
N GLY A 118 15.51 -3.91 -4.73
CA GLY A 118 16.68 -4.38 -5.48
C GLY A 118 17.62 -5.33 -4.73
N ILE A 119 17.43 -5.55 -3.44
CA ILE A 119 18.32 -6.38 -2.59
C ILE A 119 17.62 -7.59 -1.96
N GLY A 120 16.38 -7.88 -2.37
CA GLY A 120 15.62 -9.04 -1.90
C GLY A 120 14.94 -8.87 -0.55
N GLN A 121 15.04 -7.70 0.10
CA GLN A 121 14.41 -7.45 1.39
C GLN A 121 12.89 -7.33 1.27
N ALA A 122 12.39 -6.79 0.17
CA ALA A 122 10.98 -6.71 -0.15
C ALA A 122 10.75 -6.80 -1.66
N GLY A 123 9.56 -7.24 -2.05
CA GLY A 123 9.20 -7.33 -3.45
C GLY A 123 7.83 -7.95 -3.67
N VAL A 124 7.44 -8.02 -4.94
CA VAL A 124 6.27 -8.77 -5.41
C VAL A 124 6.59 -9.47 -6.71
N THR A 125 6.27 -10.76 -6.77
CA THR A 125 6.26 -11.56 -8.01
C THR A 125 4.83 -11.95 -8.37
N ALA A 126 4.57 -12.16 -9.66
CA ALA A 126 3.24 -12.52 -10.16
C ALA A 126 3.00 -14.03 -10.25
N ASP A 127 4.00 -14.79 -10.66
CA ASP A 127 3.90 -16.23 -10.90
C ASP A 127 5.19 -16.95 -10.48
N PRO A 128 5.17 -17.72 -9.38
CA PRO A 128 4.09 -17.74 -8.38
C PRO A 128 3.90 -16.40 -7.71
N PHE A 129 2.64 -16.09 -7.30
CA PHE A 129 2.36 -14.87 -6.55
C PHE A 129 3.03 -14.92 -5.18
N GLU A 130 3.84 -13.90 -4.91
CA GLU A 130 4.45 -13.68 -3.61
C GLU A 130 4.69 -12.19 -3.40
N ALA A 131 4.19 -11.64 -2.30
CA ALA A 131 4.42 -10.28 -1.84
C ALA A 131 5.05 -10.36 -0.44
N TRP A 132 6.24 -9.78 -0.26
CA TRP A 132 6.98 -9.90 1.00
C TRP A 132 7.68 -8.62 1.41
N ILE A 133 7.92 -8.50 2.71
CA ILE A 133 8.81 -7.51 3.32
C ILE A 133 9.38 -8.10 4.61
N ASP A 134 10.71 -8.24 4.68
CA ASP A 134 11.39 -8.98 5.72
C ASP A 134 10.80 -10.40 5.88
N GLU A 135 10.30 -10.73 7.06
CA GLU A 135 9.64 -12.02 7.38
C GLU A 135 8.13 -12.05 7.08
N TRP A 136 7.53 -10.93 6.71
CA TRP A 136 6.11 -10.90 6.35
C TRP A 136 5.90 -11.37 4.93
N ILE A 137 4.89 -12.19 4.72
CA ILE A 137 4.62 -12.78 3.41
C ILE A 137 3.13 -12.93 3.16
N PHE A 138 2.74 -12.63 1.93
CA PHE A 138 1.45 -12.99 1.35
C PHE A 138 1.72 -13.72 0.04
N SER A 139 1.49 -15.03 -0.01
CA SER A 139 1.89 -15.85 -1.16
C SER A 139 0.94 -16.99 -1.43
N GLY A 140 0.93 -17.43 -2.66
CA GLY A 140 0.16 -18.57 -3.14
C GLY A 140 -0.96 -18.20 -4.10
N PRO A 141 -1.59 -19.21 -4.72
CA PRO A 141 -2.70 -19.02 -5.66
C PRO A 141 -3.99 -18.63 -4.92
N ASP A 142 -4.96 -18.09 -5.65
CA ASP A 142 -6.30 -17.76 -5.16
C ASP A 142 -7.01 -18.96 -4.49
N SER A 143 -6.65 -20.18 -4.89
CA SER A 143 -7.18 -21.43 -4.34
C SER A 143 -6.58 -21.85 -2.98
N GLY A 144 -5.61 -21.09 -2.45
CA GLY A 144 -4.96 -21.41 -1.18
C GLY A 144 -3.71 -20.58 -0.94
N ALA A 145 -3.87 -19.30 -0.64
CA ALA A 145 -2.77 -18.41 -0.28
C ALA A 145 -2.48 -18.46 1.23
N VAL A 146 -1.28 -18.03 1.61
CA VAL A 146 -0.83 -17.90 3.00
C VAL A 146 -0.50 -16.44 3.27
N LEU A 147 -0.95 -15.95 4.42
CA LEU A 147 -0.59 -14.64 4.93
C LEU A 147 0.04 -14.75 6.31
N ARG A 148 1.27 -14.24 6.45
CA ARG A 148 1.99 -14.20 7.73
C ARG A 148 2.52 -12.82 8.01
N ALA A 149 2.29 -12.34 9.23
CA ALA A 149 2.97 -11.17 9.75
C ALA A 149 3.05 -11.22 11.28
N ALA A 150 4.03 -10.53 11.83
CA ALA A 150 4.21 -10.41 13.26
C ALA A 150 4.65 -9.00 13.65
N GLY A 151 4.18 -8.56 14.80
CA GLY A 151 4.60 -7.34 15.47
C GLY A 151 5.01 -7.63 16.91
N PRO A 152 5.36 -6.61 17.70
CA PRO A 152 5.77 -6.80 19.08
C PRO A 152 4.72 -7.48 19.97
N ASN A 153 3.43 -7.30 19.63
CA ASN A 153 2.31 -7.73 20.49
C ASN A 153 1.29 -8.61 19.76
N PHE A 154 1.57 -9.01 18.52
CA PHE A 154 0.71 -9.91 17.76
C PHE A 154 1.50 -10.71 16.74
N ALA A 155 0.95 -11.82 16.32
CA ALA A 155 1.35 -12.57 15.13
C ALA A 155 0.14 -13.28 14.56
N TYR A 156 0.12 -13.46 13.24
CA TYR A 156 -0.85 -14.30 12.58
C TYR A 156 -0.23 -15.12 11.45
N ASP A 157 -0.79 -16.29 11.27
CA ASP A 157 -0.51 -17.23 10.17
C ASP A 157 -1.87 -17.73 9.66
N MET A 158 -2.24 -17.34 8.45
CA MET A 158 -3.57 -17.55 7.92
C MET A 158 -3.51 -18.27 6.58
N SER A 159 -4.42 -19.23 6.39
CA SER A 159 -4.75 -19.76 5.06
C SER A 159 -5.95 -18.99 4.51
N ILE A 160 -5.82 -18.51 3.28
CA ILE A 160 -6.77 -17.63 2.63
C ILE A 160 -7.22 -18.27 1.32
N TYR A 161 -8.51 -18.23 1.06
CA TYR A 161 -9.13 -18.78 -0.13
C TYR A 161 -10.03 -17.73 -0.74
N ALA A 162 -9.85 -17.44 -2.02
CA ALA A 162 -10.78 -16.59 -2.75
C ALA A 162 -12.14 -17.29 -2.87
N ILE A 163 -13.20 -16.58 -2.50
CA ILE A 163 -14.58 -17.11 -2.53
C ILE A 163 -15.42 -16.50 -3.64
N GLY A 164 -14.86 -15.54 -4.38
CA GLY A 164 -15.54 -14.84 -5.47
C GLY A 164 -14.60 -14.45 -6.60
N PRO A 165 -15.14 -13.96 -7.71
CA PRO A 165 -14.36 -13.45 -8.82
C PRO A 165 -13.68 -12.12 -8.45
N ARG A 166 -12.67 -11.73 -9.24
CA ARG A 166 -12.09 -10.38 -9.17
C ARG A 166 -13.13 -9.31 -9.46
N VAL A 167 -13.15 -8.28 -8.62
CA VAL A 167 -14.02 -7.11 -8.71
C VAL A 167 -13.18 -5.92 -9.17
N PHE A 168 -13.49 -5.38 -10.33
CA PHE A 168 -12.82 -4.21 -10.89
C PHE A 168 -13.52 -2.93 -10.44
N HIS A 169 -12.83 -2.10 -9.67
CA HIS A 169 -13.40 -0.89 -9.09
C HIS A 169 -13.40 0.27 -10.09
N GLY A 170 -14.36 1.19 -9.94
CA GLY A 170 -14.54 2.31 -10.85
C GLY A 170 -15.06 1.86 -12.22
N THR A 171 -14.48 2.38 -13.30
CA THR A 171 -14.84 1.99 -14.66
C THR A 171 -13.89 0.89 -15.14
N ALA A 172 -14.33 -0.37 -15.05
CA ALA A 172 -13.54 -1.55 -15.47
C ALA A 172 -12.11 -1.59 -14.86
N GLY A 173 -11.96 -1.17 -13.60
CA GLY A 173 -10.66 -1.13 -12.91
C GLY A 173 -9.95 0.24 -12.96
N TYR A 174 -10.43 1.19 -13.74
CA TYR A 174 -9.95 2.58 -13.68
C TYR A 174 -10.70 3.32 -12.57
N SER A 175 -10.02 3.57 -11.47
CA SER A 175 -10.59 4.20 -10.27
C SER A 175 -10.09 5.63 -10.12
N LEU A 176 -10.96 6.60 -10.38
CA LEU A 176 -10.70 8.02 -10.18
C LEU A 176 -10.63 8.32 -8.68
N LYS A 177 -9.57 9.00 -8.24
CA LYS A 177 -9.30 9.28 -6.82
C LYS A 177 -9.53 10.75 -6.44
N SER A 178 -9.50 11.66 -7.43
CA SER A 178 -9.71 13.08 -7.18
C SER A 178 -10.37 13.77 -8.37
N ALA A 179 -10.89 14.98 -8.14
CA ALA A 179 -11.47 15.83 -9.17
C ALA A 179 -10.40 16.33 -10.18
N GLU A 180 -9.14 16.33 -9.80
CA GLU A 180 -7.99 16.73 -10.62
C GLU A 180 -7.53 15.62 -11.58
N GLY A 181 -8.23 14.47 -11.60
CA GLY A 181 -7.96 13.40 -12.54
C GLY A 181 -6.94 12.35 -12.05
N GLN A 182 -6.53 12.40 -10.80
CA GLN A 182 -5.69 11.35 -10.23
C GLN A 182 -6.46 10.04 -10.18
N ALA A 183 -5.86 8.97 -10.70
CA ALA A 183 -6.49 7.68 -10.82
C ALA A 183 -5.53 6.55 -10.46
N SER A 184 -6.07 5.38 -10.20
CA SER A 184 -5.31 4.14 -10.07
C SER A 184 -6.01 3.02 -10.82
N TYR A 185 -5.26 2.02 -11.23
CA TYR A 185 -5.83 0.71 -11.51
C TYR A 185 -6.14 0.04 -10.19
N TYR A 186 -7.34 -0.48 -10.05
CA TYR A 186 -7.77 -1.03 -8.78
C TYR A 186 -8.75 -2.19 -8.97
N PHE A 187 -8.37 -3.32 -8.47
CA PHE A 187 -9.23 -4.50 -8.35
C PHE A 187 -9.04 -5.14 -6.97
N SER A 188 -10.01 -5.93 -6.57
CA SER A 188 -9.95 -6.74 -5.36
C SER A 188 -10.59 -8.11 -5.62
N GLN A 189 -10.29 -9.06 -4.74
CA GLN A 189 -10.86 -10.41 -4.79
C GLN A 189 -11.32 -10.80 -3.39
N PRO A 190 -12.64 -11.03 -3.21
CA PRO A 190 -13.21 -11.47 -1.94
C PRO A 190 -12.95 -12.96 -1.69
#